data_106b9ebd66a95ba1e826379e099c1719
#
_entry.id   106b9ebd66a95ba1e826379e099c1719
#
_cell.length_a   1.000
_cell.length_b   1.000
_cell.length_c   1.000
_cell.angle_alpha   90.00
_cell.angle_beta   90.00
_cell.angle_gamma   90.00
#
_symmetry.space_group_name_H-M   'P 1'
#
loop_
_entity.id
_entity.type
_entity.pdbx_description
1 polymer ?
#
loop_
_entity_poly.entity_id
_entity_poly.type
_entity_poly.pdbx_seq_one_letter_code
_entity_poly.pdbx_strand_id
1 'polypeptide(L)'
;IKRGEIDEATIGSDILDSWLADDTTKDMVSMDRPNTNYTYFYMFNFMPFAHEFSNWNVEGVDAEYEPENWAKAINSTNFRKAFLYGINNAVTLAVQAPEGYENYKLNTVTPPSFCANSEGVDYLQCGDLANITEFFDEAKAKEYRDAAVEELTAAGATFPIKVQLPYNPSSVDWDKQCQVLKQQLESVLNDGFNFIDIIITAGPSDGFLSTVRRNGKFCFLLCNWGADYSDPQTESDPFYQAKGDRGSRYAFLRTGVEDGYITGETADAVLNYMNAIEEATAITEDIDARYDAFANAEASLINNALVVPMGMSVPKYLATRLNYWEGQYASTGFSNKRLKGIHVLDHYVSMAEYEANRDAR
;
A
#
# COMPACT_ATOMS: atom_id res chain seq x y z
N ILE A 1 3.10 17.89 -23.67
CA ILE A 1 1.91 17.37 -24.35
C ILE A 1 1.31 18.43 -25.27
N LYS A 2 0.80 19.59 -24.79
CA LYS A 2 0.15 20.65 -25.61
C LYS A 2 1.05 21.18 -26.74
N ARG A 3 2.36 21.15 -26.62
CA ARG A 3 3.34 21.54 -27.64
C ARG A 3 3.77 20.41 -28.59
N GLY A 4 3.24 19.19 -28.39
CA GLY A 4 3.57 18.01 -29.18
C GLY A 4 4.97 17.44 -28.97
N GLU A 5 5.63 17.78 -27.86
CA GLU A 5 6.99 17.30 -27.55
C GLU A 5 7.02 15.90 -26.94
N ILE A 6 5.90 15.44 -26.39
CA ILE A 6 5.70 14.11 -25.82
C ILE A 6 4.32 13.58 -26.20
N ASP A 7 4.17 12.28 -26.31
CA ASP A 7 2.93 11.63 -26.74
C ASP A 7 2.02 11.21 -25.59
N GLU A 8 2.53 11.22 -24.36
CA GLU A 8 1.75 10.88 -23.17
C GLU A 8 2.16 11.73 -21.95
N ALA A 9 1.19 12.10 -21.12
CA ALA A 9 1.41 12.69 -19.81
C ALA A 9 0.26 12.32 -18.86
N THR A 10 0.58 12.08 -17.59
CA THR A 10 -0.42 11.96 -16.53
C THR A 10 -1.03 13.32 -16.22
N ILE A 11 -2.35 13.35 -16.02
CA ILE A 11 -3.11 14.53 -15.60
C ILE A 11 -3.38 14.37 -14.09
N GLY A 12 -2.82 15.27 -13.29
CA GLY A 12 -3.06 15.28 -11.85
C GLY A 12 -4.45 15.78 -11.48
N SER A 13 -4.94 15.41 -10.30
CA SER A 13 -6.23 15.83 -9.79
C SER A 13 -6.34 17.36 -9.64
N ASP A 14 -5.21 18.04 -9.45
CA ASP A 14 -5.11 19.50 -9.31
C ASP A 14 -5.44 20.28 -10.58
N ILE A 15 -5.27 19.66 -11.77
CA ILE A 15 -5.53 20.29 -13.06
C ILE A 15 -6.66 19.62 -13.85
N LEU A 16 -7.15 18.45 -13.42
CA LEU A 16 -8.15 17.65 -14.15
C LEU A 16 -9.41 18.46 -14.47
N ASP A 17 -10.01 19.10 -13.46
CA ASP A 17 -11.25 19.89 -13.64
C ASP A 17 -11.05 21.02 -14.64
N SER A 18 -9.90 21.68 -14.60
CA SER A 18 -9.57 22.74 -15.55
C SER A 18 -9.41 22.22 -16.98
N TRP A 19 -8.88 21.01 -17.15
CA TRP A 19 -8.74 20.37 -18.46
C TRP A 19 -10.08 19.92 -19.03
N LEU A 20 -10.97 19.39 -18.18
CA LEU A 20 -12.32 18.98 -18.58
C LEU A 20 -13.23 20.16 -18.92
N ALA A 21 -13.00 21.33 -18.30
CA ALA A 21 -13.77 22.55 -18.55
C ALA A 21 -13.30 23.34 -19.78
N ASP A 22 -12.08 23.10 -20.28
CA ASP A 22 -11.47 23.83 -21.41
C ASP A 22 -11.73 23.10 -22.73
N ASP A 23 -12.44 23.72 -23.66
CA ASP A 23 -12.77 23.18 -24.98
C ASP A 23 -11.54 22.77 -25.83
N THR A 24 -10.34 23.25 -25.48
CA THR A 24 -9.09 22.92 -26.19
C THR A 24 -8.42 21.64 -25.61
N THR A 25 -8.81 21.19 -24.40
CA THR A 25 -8.17 20.07 -23.71
C THR A 25 -9.12 18.98 -23.28
N LYS A 26 -10.43 19.22 -23.14
CA LYS A 26 -11.41 18.22 -22.69
C LYS A 26 -11.36 16.91 -23.50
N ASP A 27 -11.20 17.01 -24.83
CA ASP A 27 -11.12 15.85 -25.72
C ASP A 27 -9.72 15.19 -25.75
N MET A 28 -8.75 15.75 -25.01
CA MET A 28 -7.45 15.14 -24.79
C MET A 28 -7.38 14.28 -23.51
N VAL A 29 -8.43 14.31 -22.68
CA VAL A 29 -8.47 13.58 -21.41
C VAL A 29 -8.96 12.16 -21.66
N SER A 30 -8.19 11.20 -21.17
CA SER A 30 -8.45 9.77 -21.24
C SER A 30 -8.05 9.12 -19.91
N MET A 31 -8.12 7.80 -19.81
CA MET A 31 -7.66 7.05 -18.65
C MET A 31 -6.63 5.99 -19.06
N ASP A 32 -5.80 5.62 -18.09
CA ASP A 32 -4.92 4.46 -18.23
C ASP A 32 -5.73 3.16 -18.21
N ARG A 33 -5.17 2.11 -18.79
CA ARG A 33 -5.76 0.79 -18.68
C ARG A 33 -5.67 0.29 -17.24
N PRO A 34 -6.75 -0.25 -16.65
CA PRO A 34 -6.73 -0.75 -15.29
C PRO A 34 -5.62 -1.79 -15.07
N ASN A 35 -4.90 -1.68 -13.97
CA ASN A 35 -3.94 -2.69 -13.51
C ASN A 35 -4.48 -3.37 -12.26
N THR A 36 -5.29 -4.41 -12.45
CA THR A 36 -6.00 -5.11 -11.37
C THR A 36 -5.08 -5.96 -10.48
N ASN A 37 -3.84 -6.21 -10.91
CA ASN A 37 -2.87 -7.00 -10.14
C ASN A 37 -1.83 -6.12 -9.41
N TYR A 38 -2.12 -4.85 -9.25
CA TYR A 38 -1.25 -3.91 -8.54
C TYR A 38 -1.99 -3.37 -7.32
N THR A 39 -1.51 -3.73 -6.14
CA THR A 39 -2.16 -3.40 -4.88
C THR A 39 -1.35 -2.43 -4.05
N TYR A 40 -2.04 -1.70 -3.19
CA TYR A 40 -1.48 -0.75 -2.25
C TYR A 40 -1.83 -1.16 -0.82
N PHE A 41 -0.89 -0.95 0.08
CA PHE A 41 -1.04 -1.21 1.50
C PHE A 41 -0.16 -0.25 2.30
N TYR A 42 -0.55 0.00 3.54
CA TYR A 42 0.33 0.67 4.49
C TYR A 42 1.10 -0.37 5.28
N MET A 43 2.36 -0.07 5.54
CA MET A 43 3.22 -0.88 6.38
C MET A 43 3.88 -0.06 7.48
N PHE A 44 4.10 -0.70 8.61
CA PHE A 44 4.87 -0.18 9.71
C PHE A 44 6.34 -0.54 9.54
N ASN A 45 7.23 0.29 10.04
CA ASN A 45 8.66 -0.05 10.11
C ASN A 45 8.97 -0.79 11.41
N PHE A 46 9.35 -2.06 11.29
CA PHE A 46 9.74 -2.91 12.41
C PHE A 46 11.23 -2.82 12.78
N MET A 47 11.96 -1.86 12.17
CA MET A 47 13.37 -1.61 12.42
C MET A 47 13.59 -0.13 12.83
N PRO A 48 13.19 0.28 14.04
CA PRO A 48 13.20 1.68 14.43
C PRO A 48 14.59 2.33 14.41
N PHE A 49 15.66 1.54 14.54
CA PHE A 49 17.05 2.02 14.57
C PHE A 49 17.85 1.63 13.31
N ALA A 50 17.18 1.14 12.24
CA ALA A 50 17.88 0.66 11.05
C ALA A 50 18.74 1.75 10.41
N HIS A 51 18.23 2.98 10.37
CA HIS A 51 18.88 4.11 9.74
C HIS A 51 18.56 5.41 10.49
N GLU A 52 19.52 6.33 10.47
CA GLU A 52 19.34 7.67 11.01
C GLU A 52 18.53 8.52 10.02
N PHE A 53 17.54 9.22 10.50
CA PHE A 53 16.72 10.16 9.71
C PHE A 53 17.54 11.38 9.26
N SER A 54 18.64 11.72 9.97
CA SER A 54 19.56 12.80 9.61
C SER A 54 20.07 12.74 8.17
N ASN A 55 20.08 11.55 7.57
CA ASN A 55 20.53 11.34 6.19
C ASN A 55 19.47 11.73 5.12
N TRP A 56 18.31 12.25 5.51
CA TRP A 56 17.28 12.64 4.55
C TRP A 56 17.53 13.99 3.88
N ASN A 57 18.41 14.80 4.45
CA ASN A 57 18.60 16.20 4.06
C ASN A 57 17.30 17.03 4.14
N VAL A 58 16.38 16.66 5.05
CA VAL A 58 15.13 17.37 5.29
C VAL A 58 15.24 18.03 6.65
N GLU A 59 15.33 19.35 6.66
CA GLU A 59 15.46 20.15 7.88
C GLU A 59 14.28 19.87 8.83
N GLY A 60 14.58 19.55 10.08
CA GLY A 60 13.58 19.33 11.14
C GLY A 60 13.04 17.92 11.28
N VAL A 61 13.25 17.00 10.30
CA VAL A 61 12.72 15.63 10.39
C VAL A 61 13.35 14.84 11.51
N ASP A 62 14.65 14.95 11.69
CA ASP A 62 15.39 14.21 12.73
C ASP A 62 14.96 14.61 14.13
N ALA A 63 14.63 15.89 14.33
CA ALA A 63 14.19 16.42 15.63
C ALA A 63 12.81 15.89 16.05
N GLU A 64 12.03 15.38 15.08
CA GLU A 64 10.68 14.85 15.29
C GLU A 64 10.63 13.32 15.40
N TYR A 65 11.74 12.61 15.08
CA TYR A 65 11.80 11.15 15.19
C TYR A 65 12.22 10.68 16.57
N GLU A 66 11.43 9.78 17.15
CA GLU A 66 11.64 9.23 18.49
C GLU A 66 11.74 7.69 18.41
N PRO A 67 12.94 7.13 18.06
CA PRO A 67 13.09 5.70 17.77
C PRO A 67 12.75 4.80 18.97
N GLU A 68 13.11 5.21 20.21
CA GLU A 68 12.79 4.42 21.41
C GLU A 68 11.28 4.39 21.68
N ASN A 69 10.59 5.48 21.40
CA ASN A 69 9.15 5.60 21.57
C ASN A 69 8.42 4.80 20.48
N TRP A 70 8.91 4.89 19.23
CA TRP A 70 8.42 4.09 18.12
C TRP A 70 8.62 2.58 18.34
N ALA A 71 9.78 2.17 18.89
CA ALA A 71 10.05 0.78 19.22
C ALA A 71 9.03 0.19 20.20
N LYS A 72 8.60 0.98 21.20
CA LYS A 72 7.53 0.57 22.12
C LYS A 72 6.20 0.45 21.39
N ALA A 73 5.83 1.47 20.60
CA ALA A 73 4.57 1.52 19.88
C ALA A 73 4.41 0.34 18.91
N ILE A 74 5.43 0.04 18.10
CA ILE A 74 5.37 -1.00 17.09
C ILE A 74 5.28 -2.42 17.69
N ASN A 75 5.74 -2.61 18.92
CA ASN A 75 5.59 -3.87 19.64
C ASN A 75 4.18 -4.10 20.22
N SER A 76 3.35 -3.06 20.35
CA SER A 76 1.96 -3.21 20.77
C SER A 76 1.07 -3.63 19.60
N THR A 77 0.47 -4.82 19.72
CA THR A 77 -0.55 -5.28 18.76
C THR A 77 -1.77 -4.35 18.77
N ASN A 78 -2.13 -3.82 19.95
CA ASN A 78 -3.25 -2.90 20.09
C ASN A 78 -2.97 -1.56 19.38
N PHE A 79 -1.75 -1.03 19.45
CA PHE A 79 -1.35 0.15 18.68
C PHE A 79 -1.54 -0.06 17.17
N ARG A 80 -1.05 -1.18 16.63
CA ARG A 80 -1.19 -1.47 15.19
C ARG A 80 -2.64 -1.72 14.78
N LYS A 81 -3.43 -2.40 15.64
CA LYS A 81 -4.87 -2.62 15.41
C LYS A 81 -5.67 -1.32 15.46
N ALA A 82 -5.28 -0.35 16.29
CA ALA A 82 -5.91 0.97 16.26
C ALA A 82 -5.79 1.63 14.88
N PHE A 83 -4.66 1.46 14.19
CA PHE A 83 -4.49 1.91 12.80
C PHE A 83 -5.32 1.07 11.83
N LEU A 84 -5.26 -0.26 11.92
CA LEU A 84 -6.00 -1.15 11.02
C LEU A 84 -7.52 -0.86 11.03
N TYR A 85 -8.09 -0.66 12.22
CA TYR A 85 -9.52 -0.34 12.35
C TYR A 85 -9.83 1.15 12.22
N GLY A 86 -8.84 2.02 12.41
CA GLY A 86 -9.01 3.48 12.35
C GLY A 86 -8.90 4.07 10.96
N ILE A 87 -8.24 3.40 10.01
CA ILE A 87 -8.04 3.93 8.66
C ILE A 87 -9.28 3.69 7.80
N ASN A 88 -9.87 4.78 7.33
CA ASN A 88 -10.90 4.74 6.29
C ASN A 88 -10.25 4.88 4.91
N ASN A 89 -10.02 3.77 4.24
CA ASN A 89 -9.38 3.74 2.92
C ASN A 89 -10.16 4.54 1.86
N ALA A 90 -11.47 4.75 2.04
CA ALA A 90 -12.30 5.53 1.13
C ALA A 90 -11.76 6.95 0.94
N VAL A 91 -11.28 7.60 2.02
CA VAL A 91 -10.81 9.00 1.93
C VAL A 91 -9.54 9.15 1.10
N THR A 92 -8.63 8.17 1.18
CA THR A 92 -7.38 8.19 0.40
C THR A 92 -7.59 7.78 -1.04
N LEU A 93 -8.48 6.81 -1.30
CA LEU A 93 -8.86 6.38 -2.65
C LEU A 93 -9.66 7.46 -3.38
N ALA A 94 -10.55 8.18 -2.68
CA ALA A 94 -11.34 9.27 -3.26
C ALA A 94 -10.49 10.45 -3.76
N VAL A 95 -9.23 10.60 -3.28
CA VAL A 95 -8.29 11.59 -3.86
C VAL A 95 -7.99 11.28 -5.33
N GLN A 96 -7.88 10.01 -5.68
CA GLN A 96 -7.55 9.57 -7.05
C GLN A 96 -8.79 9.19 -7.86
N ALA A 97 -9.82 8.67 -7.23
CA ALA A 97 -11.09 8.27 -7.84
C ALA A 97 -12.25 8.85 -7.03
N PRO A 98 -12.57 10.15 -7.19
CA PRO A 98 -13.67 10.79 -6.47
C PRO A 98 -15.00 10.08 -6.66
N GLU A 99 -15.21 9.50 -7.84
CA GLU A 99 -16.33 8.63 -8.17
C GLU A 99 -15.86 7.19 -8.34
N GLY A 100 -16.51 6.25 -7.67
CA GLY A 100 -16.25 4.82 -7.81
C GLY A 100 -15.03 4.30 -7.06
N TYR A 101 -14.54 4.99 -6.04
CA TYR A 101 -13.44 4.55 -5.18
C TYR A 101 -13.72 3.17 -4.55
N GLU A 102 -14.97 2.82 -4.34
CA GLU A 102 -15.40 1.52 -3.79
C GLU A 102 -14.91 0.34 -4.62
N ASN A 103 -14.76 0.52 -5.93
CA ASN A 103 -14.29 -0.52 -6.84
C ASN A 103 -12.79 -0.84 -6.67
N TYR A 104 -12.06 0.02 -5.98
CA TYR A 104 -10.61 -0.11 -5.78
C TYR A 104 -10.24 -0.44 -4.33
N LYS A 105 -11.20 -0.46 -3.41
CA LYS A 105 -10.98 -0.77 -2.01
C LYS A 105 -10.68 -2.24 -1.81
N LEU A 106 -9.67 -2.54 -0.99
CA LEU A 106 -9.31 -3.91 -0.59
C LEU A 106 -9.17 -4.00 0.93
N ASN A 107 -9.53 -5.17 1.45
CA ASN A 107 -9.24 -5.59 2.81
C ASN A 107 -8.15 -6.68 2.87
N THR A 108 -7.60 -7.02 1.71
CA THR A 108 -6.55 -8.04 1.51
C THR A 108 -5.35 -7.42 0.80
N VAL A 109 -4.20 -8.09 0.83
CA VAL A 109 -3.03 -7.69 0.06
C VAL A 109 -3.13 -8.20 -1.37
N THR A 110 -3.61 -9.45 -1.51
CA THR A 110 -3.89 -10.03 -2.82
C THR A 110 -5.19 -9.47 -3.41
N PRO A 111 -5.21 -9.07 -4.70
CA PRO A 111 -6.43 -8.55 -5.33
C PRO A 111 -7.39 -9.68 -5.73
N PRO A 112 -8.69 -9.38 -5.90
CA PRO A 112 -9.67 -10.34 -6.41
C PRO A 112 -9.34 -10.77 -7.85
N SER A 113 -9.72 -12.00 -8.20
CA SER A 113 -9.49 -12.60 -9.52
C SER A 113 -8.01 -12.71 -9.91
N PHE A 114 -7.11 -12.72 -8.94
CA PHE A 114 -5.67 -12.86 -9.15
C PHE A 114 -5.31 -14.29 -9.59
N CYS A 115 -5.78 -15.28 -8.84
CA CYS A 115 -5.65 -16.70 -9.16
C CYS A 115 -6.82 -17.48 -8.55
N ALA A 116 -7.02 -18.70 -9.02
CA ALA A 116 -8.09 -19.57 -8.55
C ALA A 116 -7.55 -20.99 -8.31
N ASN A 117 -8.17 -21.68 -7.36
CA ASN A 117 -7.84 -23.07 -7.03
C ASN A 117 -8.26 -24.04 -8.16
N SER A 118 -8.09 -25.36 -7.96
CA SER A 118 -8.38 -26.37 -8.97
C SER A 118 -9.87 -26.43 -9.39
N GLU A 119 -10.77 -25.96 -8.53
CA GLU A 119 -12.20 -25.89 -8.78
C GLU A 119 -12.64 -24.54 -9.40
N GLY A 120 -11.71 -23.61 -9.62
CA GLY A 120 -11.98 -22.27 -10.14
C GLY A 120 -12.48 -21.30 -9.07
N VAL A 121 -12.33 -21.62 -7.79
CA VAL A 121 -12.67 -20.72 -6.68
C VAL A 121 -11.56 -19.68 -6.53
N ASP A 122 -11.96 -18.41 -6.45
CA ASP A 122 -11.03 -17.30 -6.25
C ASP A 122 -10.20 -17.47 -4.97
N TYR A 123 -8.91 -17.17 -5.05
CA TYR A 123 -7.99 -17.25 -3.90
C TYR A 123 -8.49 -16.53 -2.66
N LEU A 124 -9.19 -15.40 -2.79
CA LEU A 124 -9.77 -14.67 -1.66
C LEU A 124 -10.87 -15.46 -0.92
N GLN A 125 -11.34 -16.57 -1.49
CA GLN A 125 -12.30 -17.48 -0.86
C GLN A 125 -11.62 -18.73 -0.28
N CYS A 126 -10.27 -18.81 -0.30
CA CYS A 126 -9.51 -19.91 0.25
C CYS A 126 -9.20 -19.65 1.74
N GLY A 127 -9.05 -20.72 2.51
CA GLY A 127 -8.64 -20.69 3.90
C GLY A 127 -9.29 -19.61 4.78
N ASP A 128 -8.54 -19.07 5.72
CA ASP A 128 -8.99 -18.01 6.63
C ASP A 128 -9.14 -16.64 5.94
N LEU A 129 -8.60 -16.47 4.74
CA LEU A 129 -8.73 -15.23 3.97
C LEU A 129 -10.19 -14.95 3.60
N ALA A 130 -10.99 -16.01 3.37
CA ALA A 130 -12.43 -15.94 3.13
C ALA A 130 -13.23 -15.24 4.26
N ASN A 131 -12.64 -15.18 5.47
CA ASN A 131 -13.27 -14.55 6.64
C ASN A 131 -12.87 -13.06 6.81
N ILE A 132 -11.96 -12.55 5.98
CA ILE A 132 -11.56 -11.14 6.04
C ILE A 132 -12.70 -10.27 5.52
N THR A 133 -13.06 -9.28 6.33
CA THR A 133 -14.14 -8.33 6.03
C THR A 133 -13.62 -6.91 6.15
N GLU A 134 -14.50 -5.91 6.03
CA GLU A 134 -14.19 -4.49 6.27
C GLU A 134 -13.59 -4.28 7.66
N PHE A 135 -12.45 -3.61 7.72
CA PHE A 135 -11.79 -3.29 9.00
C PHE A 135 -12.22 -1.95 9.58
N PHE A 136 -12.54 -0.94 8.74
CA PHE A 136 -12.83 0.38 9.28
C PHE A 136 -14.01 0.34 10.27
N ASP A 137 -13.69 0.61 11.53
CA ASP A 137 -14.63 0.66 12.65
C ASP A 137 -14.07 1.60 13.74
N GLU A 138 -14.61 2.81 13.81
CA GLU A 138 -14.11 3.82 14.74
C GLU A 138 -14.23 3.40 16.21
N ALA A 139 -15.28 2.63 16.57
CA ALA A 139 -15.47 2.20 17.95
C ALA A 139 -14.38 1.19 18.34
N LYS A 140 -14.11 0.20 17.48
CA LYS A 140 -13.00 -0.74 17.68
C LYS A 140 -11.63 -0.06 17.65
N ALA A 141 -11.42 0.91 16.76
CA ALA A 141 -10.19 1.67 16.70
C ALA A 141 -9.90 2.37 18.03
N LYS A 142 -10.92 2.98 18.64
CA LYS A 142 -10.82 3.64 19.94
C LYS A 142 -10.60 2.63 21.08
N GLU A 143 -11.26 1.48 21.04
CA GLU A 143 -11.03 0.38 22.01
C GLU A 143 -9.57 -0.09 21.97
N TYR A 144 -9.03 -0.36 20.79
CA TYR A 144 -7.62 -0.74 20.63
C TYR A 144 -6.66 0.38 21.00
N ARG A 145 -6.99 1.65 20.67
CA ARG A 145 -6.22 2.81 21.12
C ARG A 145 -6.14 2.88 22.64
N ASP A 146 -7.26 2.72 23.34
CA ASP A 146 -7.32 2.81 24.80
C ASP A 146 -6.49 1.69 25.45
N ALA A 147 -6.58 0.46 24.96
CA ALA A 147 -5.73 -0.64 25.38
C ALA A 147 -4.23 -0.36 25.10
N ALA A 148 -3.91 0.20 23.93
CA ALA A 148 -2.55 0.60 23.59
C ALA A 148 -2.02 1.70 24.51
N VAL A 149 -2.85 2.67 24.91
CA VAL A 149 -2.45 3.73 25.86
C VAL A 149 -2.04 3.14 27.21
N GLU A 150 -2.79 2.14 27.72
CA GLU A 150 -2.45 1.46 28.98
C GLU A 150 -1.12 0.71 28.86
N GLU A 151 -0.95 -0.10 27.79
CA GLU A 151 0.27 -0.87 27.54
C GLU A 151 1.50 0.03 27.37
N LEU A 152 1.39 1.05 26.53
CA LEU A 152 2.49 1.95 26.21
C LEU A 152 2.86 2.85 27.38
N THR A 153 1.88 3.29 28.20
CA THR A 153 2.15 4.00 29.44
C THR A 153 2.94 3.12 30.42
N ALA A 154 2.55 1.86 30.56
CA ALA A 154 3.26 0.90 31.41
C ALA A 154 4.69 0.62 30.90
N ALA A 155 4.90 0.66 29.58
CA ALA A 155 6.21 0.55 28.94
C ALA A 155 7.03 1.86 28.99
N GLY A 156 6.49 2.94 29.57
CA GLY A 156 7.16 4.24 29.67
C GLY A 156 7.25 4.96 28.33
N ALA A 157 6.26 4.82 27.46
CA ALA A 157 6.14 5.63 26.26
C ALA A 157 5.63 7.04 26.61
N THR A 158 5.95 8.00 25.75
CA THR A 158 5.43 9.37 25.81
C THR A 158 4.44 9.63 24.69
N PHE A 159 3.42 10.41 24.96
CA PHE A 159 2.38 10.75 23.96
C PHE A 159 2.45 12.24 23.58
N PRO A 160 2.06 12.59 22.34
CA PRO A 160 1.65 11.68 21.26
C PRO A 160 2.81 10.83 20.72
N ILE A 161 2.50 9.62 20.26
CA ILE A 161 3.47 8.83 19.47
C ILE A 161 3.68 9.52 18.13
N LYS A 162 4.91 9.91 17.82
CA LYS A 162 5.25 10.55 16.54
C LYS A 162 5.38 9.49 15.45
N VAL A 163 4.64 9.68 14.35
CA VAL A 163 4.54 8.73 13.24
C VAL A 163 5.03 9.38 11.96
N GLN A 164 6.27 9.13 11.58
CA GLN A 164 6.84 9.64 10.33
C GLN A 164 6.16 8.97 9.12
N LEU A 165 5.48 9.78 8.29
CA LEU A 165 4.78 9.37 7.08
C LEU A 165 5.38 10.10 5.87
N PRO A 166 6.45 9.57 5.26
CA PRO A 166 7.06 10.19 4.10
C PRO A 166 6.30 9.90 2.81
N TYR A 167 6.41 10.81 1.86
CA TYR A 167 5.87 10.64 0.50
C TYR A 167 6.88 11.06 -0.56
N ASN A 168 6.71 10.55 -1.79
CA ASN A 168 7.50 10.98 -2.94
C ASN A 168 6.81 12.17 -3.63
N PRO A 169 7.40 13.37 -3.62
CA PRO A 169 6.79 14.57 -4.19
C PRO A 169 6.65 14.52 -5.73
N SER A 170 7.34 13.60 -6.41
CA SER A 170 7.15 13.39 -7.85
C SER A 170 5.92 12.52 -8.18
N SER A 171 5.31 11.88 -7.18
CA SER A 171 4.11 11.07 -7.36
C SER A 171 2.86 11.93 -7.20
N VAL A 172 2.06 11.97 -8.25
CA VAL A 172 0.83 12.78 -8.27
C VAL A 172 -0.10 12.37 -7.13
N ASP A 173 -0.64 13.34 -6.43
CA ASP A 173 -1.62 13.21 -5.35
C ASP A 173 -1.18 12.47 -4.08
N TRP A 174 0.05 11.98 -3.99
CA TRP A 174 0.48 11.24 -2.79
C TRP A 174 0.55 12.13 -1.54
N ASP A 175 0.97 13.39 -1.68
CA ASP A 175 0.92 14.37 -0.61
C ASP A 175 -0.51 14.62 -0.11
N LYS A 176 -1.48 14.74 -1.00
CA LYS A 176 -2.91 14.88 -0.66
C LYS A 176 -3.44 13.64 0.05
N GLN A 177 -3.07 12.45 -0.42
CA GLN A 177 -3.43 11.19 0.25
C GLN A 177 -2.89 11.15 1.69
N CYS A 178 -1.64 11.58 1.91
CA CYS A 178 -1.07 11.69 3.25
C CYS A 178 -1.82 12.70 4.13
N GLN A 179 -2.22 13.86 3.56
CA GLN A 179 -2.97 14.88 4.30
C GLN A 179 -4.35 14.39 4.73
N VAL A 180 -5.10 13.77 3.84
CA VAL A 180 -6.44 13.25 4.17
C VAL A 180 -6.36 12.08 5.13
N LEU A 181 -5.35 11.21 5.00
CA LEU A 181 -5.10 10.13 5.95
C LEU A 181 -4.81 10.68 7.34
N LYS A 182 -3.87 11.63 7.46
CA LYS A 182 -3.54 12.29 8.73
C LYS A 182 -4.79 12.85 9.39
N GLN A 183 -5.54 13.68 8.65
CA GLN A 183 -6.74 14.32 9.17
C GLN A 183 -7.79 13.30 9.64
N GLN A 184 -8.04 12.28 8.85
CA GLN A 184 -9.03 11.26 9.15
C GLN A 184 -8.59 10.38 10.34
N LEU A 185 -7.38 9.85 10.32
CA LEU A 185 -6.91 8.92 11.35
C LEU A 185 -6.71 9.63 12.70
N GLU A 186 -6.14 10.84 12.71
CA GLU A 186 -6.01 11.63 13.93
C GLU A 186 -7.37 12.05 14.50
N SER A 187 -8.38 12.32 13.66
CA SER A 187 -9.73 12.62 14.16
C SER A 187 -10.37 11.46 14.91
N VAL A 188 -10.05 10.22 14.53
CA VAL A 188 -10.52 8.99 15.20
C VAL A 188 -9.70 8.69 16.44
N LEU A 189 -8.36 8.64 16.30
CA LEU A 189 -7.49 8.14 17.35
C LEU A 189 -7.14 9.18 18.42
N ASN A 190 -7.22 10.48 18.12
CA ASN A 190 -6.97 11.55 19.08
C ASN A 190 -8.26 12.05 19.77
N ASP A 191 -9.41 11.43 19.52
CA ASP A 191 -10.66 11.79 20.18
C ASP A 191 -10.55 11.57 21.71
N GLY A 192 -10.52 12.69 22.44
CA GLY A 192 -10.39 12.72 23.90
C GLY A 192 -8.99 12.46 24.46
N PHE A 193 -8.01 12.08 23.63
CA PHE A 193 -6.61 11.85 24.07
C PHE A 193 -5.65 12.07 22.90
N ASN A 194 -4.57 12.82 23.11
CA ASN A 194 -3.56 13.07 22.08
C ASN A 194 -2.64 11.85 21.91
N PHE A 195 -3.12 10.84 21.15
CA PHE A 195 -2.50 9.52 21.03
C PHE A 195 -1.35 9.48 20.03
N ILE A 196 -1.57 10.05 18.84
CA ILE A 196 -0.58 10.06 17.75
C ILE A 196 -0.40 11.47 17.18
N ASP A 197 0.76 11.70 16.59
CA ASP A 197 1.04 12.85 15.72
C ASP A 197 1.68 12.35 14.42
N ILE A 198 0.93 12.41 13.32
CA ILE A 198 1.41 11.99 12.00
C ILE A 198 2.20 13.13 11.37
N ILE A 199 3.48 12.89 11.13
CA ILE A 199 4.42 13.86 10.58
C ILE A 199 4.64 13.56 9.10
N ILE A 200 4.01 14.34 8.25
CA ILE A 200 4.10 14.20 6.80
C ILE A 200 5.37 14.87 6.30
N THR A 201 6.20 14.14 5.57
CA THR A 201 7.50 14.61 5.10
C THR A 201 7.71 14.30 3.62
N ALA A 202 8.10 15.31 2.84
CA ALA A 202 8.54 15.08 1.46
C ALA A 202 9.91 14.41 1.45
N GLY A 203 9.99 13.20 0.90
CA GLY A 203 11.27 12.55 0.62
C GLY A 203 11.90 13.06 -0.66
N PRO A 204 13.06 12.52 -1.07
CA PRO A 204 13.68 12.88 -2.34
C PRO A 204 12.81 12.44 -3.52
N SER A 205 12.66 13.31 -4.52
CA SER A 205 11.91 12.99 -5.75
C SER A 205 12.55 11.85 -6.55
N ASP A 206 13.89 11.81 -6.57
CA ASP A 206 14.66 10.76 -7.18
C ASP A 206 15.18 9.76 -6.13
N GLY A 207 15.09 8.47 -6.45
CA GLY A 207 15.60 7.43 -5.57
C GLY A 207 14.82 7.25 -4.26
N PHE A 208 13.56 7.68 -4.18
CA PHE A 208 12.72 7.55 -2.99
C PHE A 208 12.72 6.11 -2.44
N LEU A 209 12.56 5.12 -3.31
CA LEU A 209 12.54 3.71 -2.89
C LEU A 209 13.85 3.26 -2.26
N SER A 210 14.99 3.67 -2.81
CA SER A 210 16.30 3.31 -2.27
C SER A 210 16.67 4.11 -1.03
N THR A 211 16.30 5.39 -0.99
CA THR A 211 16.67 6.30 0.09
C THR A 211 15.75 6.18 1.30
N VAL A 212 14.44 6.07 1.08
CA VAL A 212 13.43 6.06 2.13
C VAL A 212 13.04 4.63 2.49
N ARG A 213 12.35 3.92 1.58
CA ARG A 213 11.76 2.62 1.88
C ARG A 213 12.81 1.56 2.24
N ARG A 214 13.80 1.33 1.36
CA ARG A 214 14.82 0.30 1.55
C ARG A 214 15.74 0.57 2.74
N ASN A 215 15.82 1.83 3.15
CA ASN A 215 16.61 2.24 4.31
C ASN A 215 15.79 2.38 5.59
N GLY A 216 14.50 2.05 5.57
CA GLY A 216 13.66 2.11 6.78
C GLY A 216 13.45 3.51 7.34
N LYS A 217 13.53 4.56 6.52
CA LYS A 217 13.37 5.96 6.95
C LYS A 217 11.90 6.38 6.99
N PHE A 218 11.10 5.67 7.76
CA PHE A 218 9.67 5.91 7.97
C PHE A 218 9.21 5.21 9.24
N CYS A 219 8.10 5.65 9.81
CA CYS A 219 7.34 4.88 10.79
C CYS A 219 6.21 4.13 10.11
N PHE A 220 5.47 4.82 9.25
CA PHE A 220 4.35 4.30 8.51
C PHE A 220 4.47 4.74 7.04
N LEU A 221 4.21 3.87 6.08
CA LEU A 221 4.45 4.17 4.67
C LEU A 221 3.44 3.48 3.77
N LEU A 222 2.87 4.24 2.84
CA LEU A 222 2.11 3.66 1.72
C LEU A 222 3.08 2.98 0.75
N CYS A 223 2.84 1.69 0.54
CA CYS A 223 3.60 0.87 -0.39
C CYS A 223 2.68 0.18 -1.39
N ASN A 224 3.30 -0.44 -2.36
CA ASN A 224 2.60 -1.14 -3.42
C ASN A 224 3.38 -2.39 -3.83
N TRP A 225 2.65 -3.33 -4.41
CA TRP A 225 3.22 -4.49 -5.06
C TRP A 225 2.46 -4.80 -6.35
N GLY A 226 3.15 -5.32 -7.32
CA GLY A 226 2.57 -5.87 -8.54
C GLY A 226 3.10 -7.27 -8.74
N ALA A 227 2.19 -8.23 -8.87
CA ALA A 227 2.54 -9.63 -9.00
C ALA A 227 3.49 -9.90 -10.17
N ASP A 228 4.54 -10.68 -9.94
CA ASP A 228 5.49 -11.09 -10.97
C ASP A 228 4.98 -12.31 -11.78
N TYR A 229 4.14 -13.14 -11.15
CA TYR A 229 3.52 -14.34 -11.72
C TYR A 229 2.21 -14.66 -11.01
N SER A 230 1.36 -15.52 -11.60
CA SER A 230 0.05 -15.87 -11.04
C SER A 230 0.14 -17.02 -10.03
N ASP A 231 0.72 -16.76 -8.87
CA ASP A 231 0.73 -17.66 -7.71
C ASP A 231 0.75 -16.81 -6.43
N PRO A 232 0.03 -17.17 -5.35
CA PRO A 232 -0.06 -16.37 -4.13
C PRO A 232 1.28 -16.06 -3.48
N GLN A 233 2.31 -16.86 -3.74
CA GLN A 233 3.65 -16.65 -3.21
C GLN A 233 4.19 -15.27 -3.55
N THR A 234 3.93 -14.75 -4.76
CA THR A 234 4.45 -13.44 -5.16
C THR A 234 3.90 -12.29 -4.29
N GLU A 235 2.66 -12.43 -3.79
CA GLU A 235 2.05 -11.42 -2.91
C GLU A 235 2.62 -11.47 -1.48
N SER A 236 3.26 -12.57 -1.09
CA SER A 236 4.00 -12.67 0.17
C SER A 236 5.41 -12.08 0.13
N ASP A 237 6.00 -11.94 -1.05
CA ASP A 237 7.39 -11.49 -1.24
C ASP A 237 7.73 -10.15 -0.57
N PRO A 238 6.84 -9.15 -0.54
CA PRO A 238 7.12 -7.89 0.17
C PRO A 238 7.35 -8.06 1.67
N PHE A 239 6.74 -9.06 2.29
CA PHE A 239 6.69 -9.25 3.74
C PHE A 239 7.58 -10.37 4.23
N TYR A 240 7.81 -11.40 3.40
CA TYR A 240 8.62 -12.54 3.76
C TYR A 240 10.12 -12.20 3.77
N GLN A 241 10.81 -12.66 4.80
CA GLN A 241 12.27 -12.65 4.90
C GLN A 241 12.75 -14.03 5.35
N ALA A 242 13.67 -14.64 4.62
CA ALA A 242 14.34 -15.86 5.04
C ALA A 242 15.17 -15.59 6.31
N LYS A 243 15.44 -16.65 7.09
CA LYS A 243 16.29 -16.57 8.29
C LYS A 243 17.69 -16.06 7.91
N GLY A 244 18.13 -15.02 8.62
CA GLY A 244 19.44 -14.38 8.37
C GLY A 244 19.47 -13.48 7.14
N ASP A 245 18.38 -13.34 6.39
CA ASP A 245 18.29 -12.36 5.29
C ASP A 245 18.22 -10.94 5.86
N ARG A 246 19.25 -10.14 5.54
CA ARG A 246 19.34 -8.73 5.92
C ARG A 246 18.96 -7.81 4.77
N GLY A 247 18.52 -8.37 3.65
CA GLY A 247 17.98 -7.60 2.54
C GLY A 247 16.76 -6.80 2.97
N SER A 248 16.63 -5.58 2.45
CA SER A 248 15.47 -4.77 2.76
C SER A 248 14.24 -5.39 2.10
N ARG A 249 13.42 -5.99 2.89
CA ARG A 249 12.02 -6.21 2.57
C ARG A 249 11.23 -4.98 3.01
N TYR A 250 9.95 -4.93 2.70
CA TYR A 250 9.21 -3.70 2.92
C TYR A 250 9.16 -3.27 4.39
N ALA A 251 8.85 -4.18 5.29
CA ALA A 251 8.59 -3.86 6.69
C ALA A 251 9.71 -4.30 7.65
N PHE A 252 10.71 -5.02 7.20
CA PHE A 252 11.82 -5.56 8.01
C PHE A 252 11.38 -6.49 9.14
N LEU A 253 10.31 -7.24 8.95
CA LEU A 253 9.66 -8.03 9.97
C LEU A 253 10.62 -8.99 10.70
N ARG A 254 11.24 -9.94 9.97
CA ARG A 254 12.17 -10.91 10.59
C ARG A 254 13.44 -10.24 11.12
N THR A 255 13.97 -9.27 10.40
CA THR A 255 15.15 -8.52 10.87
C THR A 255 14.88 -7.83 12.21
N GLY A 256 13.70 -7.24 12.38
CA GLY A 256 13.31 -6.62 13.65
C GLY A 256 13.28 -7.61 14.81
N VAL A 257 12.84 -8.85 14.57
CA VAL A 257 12.87 -9.92 15.58
C VAL A 257 14.30 -10.40 15.85
N GLU A 258 15.09 -10.68 14.80
CA GLU A 258 16.46 -11.17 14.95
C GLU A 258 17.40 -10.17 15.63
N ASP A 259 17.16 -8.87 15.48
CA ASP A 259 17.92 -7.81 16.13
C ASP A 259 17.36 -7.45 17.54
N GLY A 260 16.28 -8.10 17.95
CA GLY A 260 15.70 -7.94 19.29
C GLY A 260 14.89 -6.66 19.49
N TYR A 261 14.53 -5.94 18.41
CA TYR A 261 13.65 -4.77 18.51
C TYR A 261 12.17 -5.19 18.62
N ILE A 262 11.82 -6.30 18.01
CA ILE A 262 10.49 -6.89 18.06
C ILE A 262 10.52 -8.10 18.97
N THR A 263 9.65 -8.11 19.99
CA THR A 263 9.64 -9.09 21.08
C THR A 263 8.22 -9.54 21.43
N GLY A 264 8.07 -10.54 22.28
CA GLY A 264 6.80 -11.03 22.81
C GLY A 264 5.83 -11.48 21.72
N GLU A 265 4.55 -11.20 21.91
CA GLU A 265 3.48 -11.62 21.00
C GLU A 265 3.68 -11.11 19.55
N THR A 266 4.24 -9.94 19.37
CA THR A 266 4.54 -9.40 18.03
C THR A 266 5.62 -10.22 17.33
N ALA A 267 6.69 -10.62 18.06
CA ALA A 267 7.72 -11.50 17.50
C ALA A 267 7.15 -12.87 17.13
N ASP A 268 6.30 -13.44 18.00
CA ASP A 268 5.63 -14.70 17.72
C ASP A 268 4.75 -14.62 16.47
N ALA A 269 3.96 -13.54 16.32
CA ALA A 269 3.14 -13.32 15.13
C ALA A 269 3.97 -13.22 13.85
N VAL A 270 5.10 -12.50 13.90
CA VAL A 270 6.03 -12.39 12.77
C VAL A 270 6.63 -13.73 12.39
N LEU A 271 7.14 -14.48 13.38
CA LEU A 271 7.78 -15.79 13.12
C LEU A 271 6.77 -16.83 12.64
N ASN A 272 5.55 -16.81 13.18
CA ASN A 272 4.47 -17.69 12.71
C ASN A 272 4.10 -17.41 11.26
N TYR A 273 4.02 -16.15 10.86
CA TYR A 273 3.82 -15.76 9.46
C TYR A 273 4.96 -16.27 8.57
N MET A 274 6.24 -16.05 8.96
CA MET A 274 7.39 -16.52 8.19
C MET A 274 7.38 -18.04 8.00
N ASN A 275 7.09 -18.79 9.08
CA ASN A 275 7.00 -20.25 9.03
C ASN A 275 5.84 -20.70 8.12
N ALA A 276 4.68 -20.05 8.21
CA ALA A 276 3.53 -20.37 7.37
C ALA A 276 3.83 -20.17 5.86
N ILE A 277 4.58 -19.13 5.51
CA ILE A 277 5.03 -18.93 4.13
C ILE A 277 6.03 -20.01 3.69
N GLU A 278 6.97 -20.41 4.56
CA GLU A 278 7.92 -21.49 4.27
C GLU A 278 7.19 -22.82 4.06
N GLU A 279 6.20 -23.13 4.89
CA GLU A 279 5.37 -24.33 4.78
C GLU A 279 4.51 -24.31 3.50
N ALA A 280 3.83 -23.19 3.20
CA ALA A 280 3.02 -23.02 1.99
C ALA A 280 3.87 -23.16 0.71
N THR A 281 5.09 -22.59 0.72
CA THR A 281 6.02 -22.67 -0.42
C THR A 281 6.49 -24.10 -0.68
N ALA A 282 6.58 -24.95 0.36
CA ALA A 282 6.95 -26.35 0.24
C ALA A 282 5.88 -27.25 -0.38
N ILE A 283 4.63 -26.79 -0.44
CA ILE A 283 3.52 -27.52 -1.10
C ILE A 283 3.63 -27.31 -2.60
N THR A 284 3.95 -28.36 -3.36
CA THR A 284 4.18 -28.28 -4.81
C THR A 284 3.23 -29.15 -5.63
N GLU A 285 2.61 -30.15 -5.02
CA GLU A 285 1.79 -31.17 -5.72
C GLU A 285 0.29 -30.93 -5.58
N ASP A 286 -0.14 -30.16 -4.56
CA ASP A 286 -1.53 -29.90 -4.23
C ASP A 286 -1.80 -28.40 -4.24
N ILE A 287 -2.39 -27.90 -5.33
CA ILE A 287 -2.65 -26.48 -5.52
C ILE A 287 -3.68 -25.95 -4.53
N ASP A 288 -4.66 -26.75 -4.14
CA ASP A 288 -5.72 -26.32 -3.22
C ASP A 288 -5.16 -26.19 -1.81
N ALA A 289 -4.42 -27.20 -1.33
CA ALA A 289 -3.72 -27.11 -0.05
C ALA A 289 -2.68 -25.96 -0.03
N ARG A 290 -2.00 -25.71 -1.16
CA ARG A 290 -1.06 -24.60 -1.28
C ARG A 290 -1.76 -23.25 -1.15
N TYR A 291 -2.88 -23.06 -1.82
CA TYR A 291 -3.60 -21.80 -1.80
C TYR A 291 -4.26 -21.55 -0.44
N ASP A 292 -4.81 -22.59 0.21
CA ASP A 292 -5.30 -22.48 1.58
C ASP A 292 -4.18 -22.09 2.56
N ALA A 293 -3.00 -22.66 2.43
CA ALA A 293 -1.86 -22.34 3.29
C ALA A 293 -1.39 -20.88 3.12
N PHE A 294 -1.27 -20.37 1.89
CA PHE A 294 -0.95 -18.97 1.64
C PHE A 294 -2.06 -18.03 2.11
N ALA A 295 -3.33 -18.39 1.90
CA ALA A 295 -4.48 -17.61 2.34
C ALA A 295 -4.54 -17.50 3.87
N ASN A 296 -4.26 -18.58 4.60
CA ASN A 296 -4.14 -18.56 6.07
C ASN A 296 -2.98 -17.67 6.54
N ALA A 297 -1.84 -17.71 5.84
CA ALA A 297 -0.70 -16.85 6.15
C ALA A 297 -1.03 -15.37 5.92
N GLU A 298 -1.66 -15.02 4.79
CA GLU A 298 -2.08 -13.64 4.50
C GLU A 298 -3.11 -13.14 5.52
N ALA A 299 -4.12 -13.96 5.85
CA ALA A 299 -5.09 -13.62 6.88
C ALA A 299 -4.42 -13.38 8.25
N SER A 300 -3.42 -14.20 8.61
CA SER A 300 -2.64 -14.00 9.83
C SER A 300 -1.84 -12.69 9.82
N LEU A 301 -1.19 -12.36 8.69
CA LEU A 301 -0.46 -11.10 8.50
C LEU A 301 -1.36 -9.89 8.78
N ILE A 302 -2.58 -9.90 8.22
CA ILE A 302 -3.54 -8.79 8.33
C ILE A 302 -4.15 -8.75 9.74
N ASN A 303 -4.63 -9.89 10.26
CA ASN A 303 -5.29 -9.96 11.56
C ASN A 303 -4.38 -9.58 12.74
N ASN A 304 -3.06 -9.78 12.60
CA ASN A 304 -2.05 -9.30 13.54
C ASN A 304 -1.62 -7.85 13.28
N ALA A 305 -2.27 -7.18 12.35
CA ALA A 305 -1.96 -5.82 11.93
C ALA A 305 -0.46 -5.61 11.62
N LEU A 306 0.18 -6.59 10.99
CA LEU A 306 1.56 -6.47 10.50
C LEU A 306 1.60 -5.65 9.19
N VAL A 307 0.47 -5.55 8.51
CA VAL A 307 0.21 -4.71 7.33
C VAL A 307 -1.21 -4.16 7.42
N VAL A 308 -1.47 -3.04 6.77
CA VAL A 308 -2.81 -2.46 6.62
C VAL A 308 -3.15 -2.39 5.14
N PRO A 309 -4.00 -3.29 4.61
CA PRO A 309 -4.45 -3.22 3.21
C PRO A 309 -5.13 -1.90 2.90
N MET A 310 -4.97 -1.41 1.68
CA MET A 310 -5.59 -0.15 1.25
C MET A 310 -6.49 -0.34 0.03
N GLY A 311 -5.94 -0.84 -1.07
CA GLY A 311 -6.73 -0.93 -2.29
C GLY A 311 -5.95 -1.37 -3.52
N MET A 312 -6.64 -1.47 -4.65
CA MET A 312 -6.03 -1.69 -5.96
C MET A 312 -5.55 -0.37 -6.56
N SER A 313 -4.71 -0.50 -7.60
CA SER A 313 -4.30 0.65 -8.41
C SER A 313 -5.50 1.31 -9.09
N VAL A 314 -5.68 2.59 -8.83
CA VAL A 314 -6.65 3.42 -9.54
C VAL A 314 -6.08 3.80 -10.90
N PRO A 315 -6.81 3.61 -12.02
CA PRO A 315 -6.37 4.09 -13.32
C PRO A 315 -6.16 5.59 -13.30
N LYS A 316 -5.02 6.04 -13.84
CA LYS A 316 -4.68 7.46 -13.90
C LYS A 316 -5.36 8.14 -15.08
N TYR A 317 -5.74 9.40 -14.91
CA TYR A 317 -6.10 10.24 -16.04
C TYR A 317 -4.86 10.58 -16.87
N LEU A 318 -4.99 10.45 -18.18
CA LEU A 318 -3.91 10.68 -19.15
C LEU A 318 -4.35 11.65 -20.24
N ALA A 319 -3.38 12.40 -20.75
CA ALA A 319 -3.43 12.90 -22.12
C ALA A 319 -2.49 12.03 -22.95
N THR A 320 -3.00 11.24 -23.87
CA THR A 320 -2.20 10.27 -24.62
C THR A 320 -2.59 10.16 -26.08
N ARG A 321 -1.60 9.97 -26.94
CA ARG A 321 -1.75 9.60 -28.35
C ARG A 321 -1.53 8.10 -28.58
N LEU A 322 -1.43 7.32 -27.50
CA LEU A 322 -1.21 5.88 -27.54
C LEU A 322 -2.50 5.15 -27.21
N ASN A 323 -3.00 4.32 -28.12
CA ASN A 323 -4.13 3.46 -27.82
C ASN A 323 -3.63 2.15 -27.21
N TYR A 324 -3.62 2.07 -25.89
CA TYR A 324 -3.15 0.88 -25.16
C TYR A 324 -4.03 -0.36 -25.36
N TRP A 325 -5.23 -0.20 -25.93
CA TRP A 325 -6.10 -1.32 -26.25
C TRP A 325 -5.69 -2.06 -27.53
N GLU A 326 -4.84 -1.47 -28.38
CA GLU A 326 -4.25 -2.14 -29.54
C GLU A 326 -3.13 -3.09 -29.16
N GLY A 327 -2.39 -2.79 -28.10
CA GLY A 327 -1.23 -3.52 -27.66
C GLY A 327 -1.55 -4.85 -26.98
N GLN A 328 -0.52 -5.65 -26.81
CA GLN A 328 -0.58 -6.84 -25.97
C GLN A 328 -0.72 -6.42 -24.51
N TYR A 329 -1.54 -7.15 -23.78
CA TYR A 329 -1.69 -6.99 -22.33
C TYR A 329 -1.15 -8.22 -21.61
N ALA A 330 -0.41 -7.98 -20.52
CA ALA A 330 -0.04 -9.00 -19.56
C ALA A 330 -0.46 -8.52 -18.17
N SER A 331 -1.20 -9.35 -17.45
CA SER A 331 -1.64 -9.04 -16.09
C SER A 331 -0.49 -9.08 -15.09
N THR A 332 0.54 -9.87 -15.37
CA THR A 332 1.71 -10.06 -14.51
C THR A 332 3.01 -9.86 -15.28
N GLY A 333 4.13 -9.79 -14.56
CA GLY A 333 5.48 -9.69 -15.08
C GLY A 333 6.00 -8.26 -15.20
N PHE A 334 7.05 -8.08 -15.99
CA PHE A 334 7.87 -6.87 -15.99
C PHE A 334 7.12 -5.58 -16.34
N SER A 335 6.15 -5.64 -17.26
CA SER A 335 5.31 -4.50 -17.61
C SER A 335 4.00 -4.96 -18.23
N ASN A 336 2.90 -4.40 -17.75
CA ASN A 336 1.58 -4.58 -18.35
C ASN A 336 1.38 -3.72 -19.62
N LYS A 337 2.15 -2.65 -19.78
CA LYS A 337 2.16 -1.81 -20.99
C LYS A 337 3.15 -2.39 -22.01
N ARG A 338 2.62 -3.06 -23.02
CA ARG A 338 3.40 -3.61 -24.14
C ARG A 338 3.31 -2.68 -25.33
N LEU A 339 4.36 -1.89 -25.56
CA LEU A 339 4.39 -0.90 -26.64
C LEU A 339 4.49 -1.52 -28.06
N LYS A 340 4.95 -2.78 -28.19
CA LYS A 340 5.02 -3.46 -29.47
C LYS A 340 3.64 -3.64 -30.10
N GLY A 341 3.44 -3.04 -31.26
CA GLY A 341 2.18 -3.08 -32.00
C GLY A 341 1.21 -1.92 -31.69
N ILE A 342 1.60 -1.00 -30.81
CA ILE A 342 0.87 0.24 -30.56
C ILE A 342 1.36 1.31 -31.55
N HIS A 343 0.40 2.08 -32.11
CA HIS A 343 0.70 3.22 -32.96
C HIS A 343 0.55 4.52 -32.20
N VAL A 344 1.35 5.50 -32.55
CA VAL A 344 1.14 6.90 -32.14
C VAL A 344 0.08 7.47 -33.07
N LEU A 345 -1.08 7.79 -32.52
CA LEU A 345 -2.20 8.35 -33.26
C LEU A 345 -1.93 9.81 -33.67
N ASP A 346 -2.66 10.29 -34.67
CA ASP A 346 -2.63 11.69 -35.11
C ASP A 346 -3.49 12.60 -34.23
N HIS A 347 -4.24 12.03 -33.29
CA HIS A 347 -5.09 12.72 -32.31
C HIS A 347 -4.85 12.18 -30.90
N TYR A 348 -5.39 12.85 -29.90
CA TYR A 348 -5.42 12.35 -28.52
C TYR A 348 -6.61 11.41 -28.30
N VAL A 349 -6.40 10.32 -27.58
CA VAL A 349 -7.47 9.40 -27.17
C VAL A 349 -8.41 10.16 -26.23
N SER A 350 -9.67 10.28 -26.62
CA SER A 350 -10.70 10.89 -25.78
C SER A 350 -11.28 9.89 -24.77
N MET A 351 -11.98 10.38 -23.73
CA MET A 351 -12.68 9.51 -22.78
C MET A 351 -13.69 8.60 -23.49
N ALA A 352 -14.45 9.14 -24.44
CA ALA A 352 -15.42 8.35 -25.21
C ALA A 352 -14.76 7.23 -26.03
N GLU A 353 -13.60 7.50 -26.62
CA GLU A 353 -12.82 6.48 -27.34
C GLU A 353 -12.24 5.43 -26.39
N TYR A 354 -11.75 5.84 -25.22
CA TYR A 354 -11.29 4.94 -24.17
C TYR A 354 -12.41 3.98 -23.73
N GLU A 355 -13.60 4.51 -23.42
CA GLU A 355 -14.76 3.73 -23.00
C GLU A 355 -15.21 2.74 -24.09
N ALA A 356 -15.28 3.19 -25.34
CA ALA A 356 -15.62 2.33 -26.48
C ALA A 356 -14.63 1.16 -26.65
N ASN A 357 -13.33 1.44 -26.50
CA ASN A 357 -12.29 0.41 -26.58
C ASN A 357 -12.33 -0.56 -25.39
N ARG A 358 -12.63 -0.07 -24.16
CA ARG A 358 -12.81 -0.89 -22.97
C ARG A 358 -13.99 -1.85 -23.14
N ASP A 359 -15.13 -1.34 -23.59
CA ASP A 359 -16.39 -2.09 -23.67
C ASP A 359 -16.38 -3.10 -24.83
N ALA A 360 -15.49 -2.95 -25.79
CA ALA A 360 -15.30 -3.89 -26.90
C ALA A 360 -14.43 -5.12 -26.54
N ARG A 361 -13.86 -5.15 -25.37
CA ARG A 361 -12.93 -6.20 -24.87
C ARG A 361 -13.54 -7.03 -23.78
#